data_0def92a3d5c4ffa04dcdc2790dba5c47
#
_entry.id   0def92a3d5c4ffa04dcdc2790dba5c47
#
_cell.length_a   1.000
_cell.length_b   1.000
_cell.length_c   1.000
_cell.angle_alpha   90.00
_cell.angle_beta   90.00
_cell.angle_gamma   90.00
#
_symmetry.space_group_name_H-M   'P 1'
#
loop_
_entity.id
_entity.type
_entity.pdbx_description
1 polymer ?
#
loop_
_entity_poly.entity_id
_entity_poly.type
_entity_poly.pdbx_seq_one_letter_code
_entity_poly.pdbx_strand_id
1 'polypeptide(L)'
;MISVTCSPPKPQTGKWVVARRLYRVRSLANALGFHPGGLSSSELGIVVTNEVQEFDVVVIGGGPGGYAAALYGAAAGLNVAVIERDKVGGTCLHRGCVPAKEFLETAHVRRTLAHSSDFGITTGDVKVDFAVSQARKNEVVDRLFKGVSGLLKGRKVTVFEGTGRLDKGLKATVVDGADAGKVIQGKNIILAAGSVPRTIPGFDIDGKIIVTSDEFLSLTTLPKTAAVIGGGAIGCEFASMLSDMGSEVTILEGLPTILPLCDVEVVKAVDRAFKKRGIKIQAGVKITGHTPNANGTTVSVEGGENIDVEMVVVSVGRRPRTEGLLGDDTGVVISERGFVDVDSYLRTGAANVFAVGDVVATAQLAHVAFAEAIVAVKTILGEQVLPVDYDRVPWAIYSNPEVAFCGLTEEAAKAKGYDVVVKKDPFAGNSRAQIIGETDGMVKIIAEKRPDGTAGQILGVHMSGPWVTEQLGAGYFAVNWEATVEEAAALIQPHPSLSETFGETLLALAGRGLHVG
;
A
#
# COMPACT_ATOMS: atom_id res chain seq x y z
N MET A 1 48.85 -11.63 -23.66
CA MET A 1 48.88 -10.16 -23.79
C MET A 1 47.87 -9.78 -24.86
N ILE A 2 46.70 -9.34 -24.48
CA ILE A 2 45.71 -8.76 -25.40
C ILE A 2 45.49 -7.33 -24.93
N SER A 3 45.90 -6.40 -25.75
CA SER A 3 45.77 -4.97 -25.51
C SER A 3 44.38 -4.52 -25.92
N VAL A 4 43.60 -4.00 -24.96
CA VAL A 4 42.29 -3.38 -25.21
C VAL A 4 42.51 -1.89 -25.21
N THR A 5 42.40 -1.27 -26.38
CA THR A 5 42.41 0.20 -26.56
C THR A 5 41.01 0.74 -26.31
N CYS A 6 40.85 1.52 -25.26
CA CYS A 6 39.63 2.23 -24.90
C CYS A 6 39.53 3.52 -25.68
N SER A 7 38.55 3.68 -26.56
CA SER A 7 38.24 4.94 -27.22
C SER A 7 37.28 5.78 -26.35
N PRO A 8 37.44 7.10 -26.24
CA PRO A 8 36.55 7.93 -25.41
C PRO A 8 35.17 8.13 -26.08
N PRO A 9 34.10 8.32 -25.27
CA PRO A 9 32.75 8.52 -25.81
C PRO A 9 32.59 9.87 -26.48
N LYS A 10 31.82 9.89 -27.55
CA LYS A 10 31.48 11.12 -28.31
C LYS A 10 30.58 12.03 -27.47
N PRO A 11 30.75 13.36 -27.49
CA PRO A 11 29.94 14.29 -26.71
C PRO A 11 28.54 14.46 -27.30
N GLN A 12 27.55 14.45 -26.40
CA GLN A 12 26.12 14.73 -26.71
C GLN A 12 25.95 16.20 -27.13
N THR A 13 25.44 16.43 -28.34
CA THR A 13 25.45 17.71 -29.03
C THR A 13 24.24 18.62 -28.81
N GLY A 14 23.43 18.44 -27.77
CA GLY A 14 22.19 19.22 -27.56
C GLY A 14 22.35 20.48 -26.69
N LYS A 15 23.02 20.37 -25.57
CA LYS A 15 23.09 21.49 -24.58
C LYS A 15 24.12 22.56 -24.87
N TRP A 16 25.11 22.28 -25.70
CA TRP A 16 26.17 23.24 -26.02
C TRP A 16 25.82 24.27 -27.11
N VAL A 17 24.82 24.02 -27.92
CA VAL A 17 24.42 24.93 -29.02
C VAL A 17 23.72 26.18 -28.49
N VAL A 18 22.90 26.06 -27.46
CA VAL A 18 22.17 27.19 -26.85
C VAL A 18 23.13 28.10 -26.09
N ALA A 19 24.07 27.54 -25.31
CA ALA A 19 25.04 28.31 -24.56
C ALA A 19 26.01 29.08 -25.49
N ARG A 20 26.43 28.50 -26.62
CA ARG A 20 27.30 29.19 -27.60
C ARG A 20 26.60 30.33 -28.37
N ARG A 21 25.26 30.22 -28.61
CA ARG A 21 24.51 31.32 -29.24
C ARG A 21 24.35 32.52 -28.32
N LEU A 22 24.07 32.30 -27.03
CA LEU A 22 23.98 33.39 -26.05
C LEU A 22 25.32 34.08 -25.80
N TYR A 23 26.42 33.32 -25.81
CA TYR A 23 27.77 33.93 -25.67
C TYR A 23 28.18 34.75 -26.87
N ARG A 24 27.82 34.35 -28.11
CA ARG A 24 28.07 35.14 -29.32
C ARG A 24 27.27 36.44 -29.38
N VAL A 25 26.02 36.44 -28.93
CA VAL A 25 25.18 37.65 -28.90
C VAL A 25 25.72 38.65 -27.87
N ARG A 26 26.16 38.21 -26.69
CA ARG A 26 26.80 39.08 -25.69
C ARG A 26 28.17 39.62 -26.15
N SER A 27 28.95 38.82 -26.83
CA SER A 27 30.25 39.22 -27.37
C SER A 27 30.12 40.27 -28.50
N LEU A 28 29.09 40.18 -29.35
CA LEU A 28 28.82 41.19 -30.40
C LEU A 28 28.24 42.50 -29.82
N ALA A 29 27.39 42.41 -28.79
CA ALA A 29 26.83 43.59 -28.11
C ALA A 29 27.94 44.43 -27.42
N ASN A 30 28.88 43.75 -26.75
CA ASN A 30 30.03 44.43 -26.14
C ASN A 30 31.02 45.05 -27.17
N ALA A 31 31.15 44.46 -28.37
CA ALA A 31 31.99 44.97 -29.41
C ALA A 31 31.40 46.21 -30.14
N LEU A 32 30.09 46.44 -30.00
CA LEU A 32 29.37 47.55 -30.65
C LEU A 32 29.02 48.70 -29.68
N GLY A 33 29.48 48.67 -28.43
CA GLY A 33 29.29 49.75 -27.46
C GLY A 33 27.89 49.95 -26.93
N PHE A 34 27.02 48.94 -27.04
CA PHE A 34 25.68 48.97 -26.47
C PHE A 34 25.69 48.49 -25.02
N HIS A 35 25.38 49.36 -24.07
CA HIS A 35 25.08 48.99 -22.70
C HIS A 35 23.64 48.48 -22.64
N PRO A 36 23.40 47.22 -22.24
CA PRO A 36 22.03 46.70 -22.07
C PRO A 36 21.44 47.17 -20.74
N GLY A 37 20.92 48.37 -20.73
CA GLY A 37 20.04 48.85 -19.68
C GLY A 37 18.59 48.56 -20.09
N GLY A 38 17.95 47.57 -19.45
CA GLY A 38 16.53 47.56 -19.25
C GLY A 38 15.58 47.15 -20.37
N LEU A 39 15.95 46.25 -21.29
CA LEU A 39 14.97 45.64 -22.20
C LEU A 39 14.30 44.41 -21.57
N SER A 40 12.98 44.43 -21.46
CA SER A 40 12.20 43.27 -21.03
C SER A 40 12.18 42.19 -22.11
N SER A 41 11.94 40.92 -21.70
CA SER A 41 11.86 39.77 -22.62
C SER A 41 10.80 39.92 -23.72
N SER A 42 9.82 40.81 -23.54
CA SER A 42 8.77 41.14 -24.51
C SER A 42 9.29 42.04 -25.66
N GLU A 43 10.36 42.80 -25.46
CA GLU A 43 10.94 43.71 -26.49
C GLU A 43 11.92 43.00 -27.42
N LEU A 44 12.39 41.79 -27.05
CA LEU A 44 13.29 40.99 -27.87
C LEU A 44 12.61 40.08 -28.88
N GLY A 45 11.25 40.04 -28.90
CA GLY A 45 10.48 39.18 -29.82
C GLY A 45 10.80 37.68 -29.66
N ILE A 46 11.41 37.28 -28.52
CA ILE A 46 11.61 35.87 -28.20
C ILE A 46 10.30 35.33 -27.70
N VAL A 47 9.48 34.85 -28.62
CA VAL A 47 8.37 33.95 -28.29
C VAL A 47 9.04 32.65 -27.82
N VAL A 48 9.13 32.43 -26.50
CA VAL A 48 9.39 31.12 -25.94
C VAL A 48 8.11 30.34 -26.22
N THR A 49 8.02 29.71 -27.38
CA THR A 49 7.03 28.66 -27.59
C THR A 49 7.43 27.54 -26.64
N ASN A 50 6.78 27.42 -25.50
CA ASN A 50 6.79 26.19 -24.73
C ASN A 50 6.17 25.14 -25.65
N GLU A 51 6.99 24.40 -26.39
CA GLU A 51 6.53 23.24 -27.15
C GLU A 51 5.86 22.31 -26.13
N VAL A 52 4.55 22.15 -26.26
CA VAL A 52 3.77 21.24 -25.45
C VAL A 52 4.24 19.83 -25.82
N GLN A 53 4.84 19.13 -24.87
CA GLN A 53 5.29 17.75 -25.10
C GLN A 53 4.06 16.83 -25.14
N GLU A 54 3.99 15.97 -26.17
CA GLU A 54 2.88 15.06 -26.39
C GLU A 54 3.25 13.63 -26.01
N PHE A 55 2.32 12.95 -25.32
CA PHE A 55 2.45 11.57 -24.87
C PHE A 55 1.17 10.77 -25.18
N ASP A 56 1.31 9.46 -25.37
CA ASP A 56 0.14 8.57 -25.50
C ASP A 56 -0.62 8.48 -24.18
N VAL A 57 0.12 8.46 -23.05
CA VAL A 57 -0.44 8.46 -21.69
C VAL A 57 0.35 9.39 -20.79
N VAL A 58 -0.37 10.27 -20.07
CA VAL A 58 0.20 11.05 -18.97
C VAL A 58 -0.41 10.55 -17.66
N VAL A 59 0.44 10.16 -16.73
CA VAL A 59 0.06 9.67 -15.41
C VAL A 59 0.30 10.75 -14.37
N ILE A 60 -0.70 11.11 -13.59
CA ILE A 60 -0.59 12.07 -12.49
C ILE A 60 -0.51 11.32 -11.17
N GLY A 61 0.69 11.24 -10.60
CA GLY A 61 1.06 10.49 -9.42
C GLY A 61 1.89 9.24 -9.74
N GLY A 62 3.03 9.09 -9.09
CA GLY A 62 4.00 8.00 -9.29
C GLY A 62 3.94 6.91 -8.22
N GLY A 63 2.83 6.78 -7.47
CA GLY A 63 2.59 5.69 -6.53
C GLY A 63 2.37 4.33 -7.21
N PRO A 64 1.98 3.27 -6.47
CA PRO A 64 1.79 1.93 -7.03
C PRO A 64 0.98 1.88 -8.32
N GLY A 65 -0.22 2.46 -8.34
CA GLY A 65 -1.04 2.52 -9.56
C GLY A 65 -0.36 3.29 -10.69
N GLY A 66 0.27 4.43 -10.36
CA GLY A 66 0.88 5.29 -11.38
C GLY A 66 2.12 4.68 -12.03
N TYR A 67 3.09 4.22 -11.24
CA TYR A 67 4.28 3.61 -11.85
C TYR A 67 3.98 2.27 -12.53
N ALA A 68 2.99 1.52 -12.04
CA ALA A 68 2.55 0.29 -12.71
C ALA A 68 1.93 0.60 -14.07
N ALA A 69 1.03 1.60 -14.15
CA ALA A 69 0.45 2.05 -15.42
C ALA A 69 1.55 2.50 -16.39
N ALA A 70 2.51 3.28 -15.91
CA ALA A 70 3.61 3.77 -16.73
C ALA A 70 4.51 2.64 -17.25
N LEU A 71 4.89 1.71 -16.37
CA LEU A 71 5.72 0.57 -16.76
C LEU A 71 4.99 -0.37 -17.71
N TYR A 72 3.72 -0.66 -17.44
CA TYR A 72 2.93 -1.56 -18.28
C TYR A 72 2.65 -0.94 -19.65
N GLY A 73 2.25 0.35 -19.69
CA GLY A 73 2.02 1.08 -20.94
C GLY A 73 3.28 1.21 -21.79
N ALA A 74 4.42 1.56 -21.18
CA ALA A 74 5.70 1.64 -21.88
C ALA A 74 6.17 0.27 -22.41
N ALA A 75 5.89 -0.83 -21.69
CA ALA A 75 6.17 -2.18 -22.17
C ALA A 75 5.31 -2.57 -23.38
N ALA A 76 4.10 -2.01 -23.49
CA ALA A 76 3.21 -2.15 -24.63
C ALA A 76 3.54 -1.18 -25.79
N GLY A 77 4.61 -0.40 -25.70
CA GLY A 77 5.09 0.50 -26.75
C GLY A 77 4.52 1.92 -26.70
N LEU A 78 3.76 2.27 -25.68
CA LEU A 78 3.23 3.64 -25.49
C LEU A 78 4.34 4.61 -25.06
N ASN A 79 4.28 5.84 -25.55
CA ASN A 79 5.06 6.95 -25.03
C ASN A 79 4.38 7.50 -23.76
N VAL A 80 5.03 7.31 -22.60
CA VAL A 80 4.41 7.58 -21.30
C VAL A 80 5.18 8.64 -20.53
N ALA A 81 4.44 9.59 -19.92
CA ALA A 81 4.94 10.52 -18.92
C ALA A 81 4.32 10.25 -17.55
N VAL A 82 5.08 10.49 -16.49
CA VAL A 82 4.62 10.49 -15.09
C VAL A 82 4.92 11.85 -14.49
N ILE A 83 3.96 12.44 -13.78
CA ILE A 83 4.18 13.64 -12.96
C ILE A 83 4.13 13.18 -11.51
N GLU A 84 5.23 13.33 -10.78
CA GLU A 84 5.34 12.93 -9.36
C GLU A 84 5.89 14.08 -8.52
N ARG A 85 5.19 14.37 -7.43
CA ARG A 85 5.49 15.52 -6.55
C ARG A 85 6.64 15.32 -5.58
N ASP A 86 6.99 14.05 -5.29
CA ASP A 86 8.03 13.70 -4.32
C ASP A 86 8.96 12.64 -4.95
N LYS A 87 8.67 11.38 -4.76
CA LYS A 87 9.47 10.27 -5.28
C LYS A 87 8.57 9.19 -5.87
N VAL A 88 8.95 8.66 -7.03
CA VAL A 88 8.26 7.50 -7.60
C VAL A 88 8.29 6.32 -6.62
N GLY A 89 7.20 5.56 -6.57
CA GLY A 89 6.94 4.55 -5.55
C GLY A 89 5.86 4.98 -4.55
N GLY A 90 5.68 6.30 -4.36
CA GLY A 90 4.59 6.90 -3.59
C GLY A 90 4.54 6.44 -2.14
N THR A 91 3.35 6.51 -1.54
CA THR A 91 3.13 6.18 -0.12
C THR A 91 3.60 4.77 0.22
N CYS A 92 3.25 3.76 -0.56
CA CYS A 92 3.58 2.36 -0.24
C CYS A 92 5.10 2.13 -0.07
N LEU A 93 5.91 2.66 -1.00
CA LEU A 93 7.36 2.48 -0.96
C LEU A 93 8.03 3.32 0.11
N HIS A 94 7.59 4.56 0.32
CA HIS A 94 8.33 5.53 1.13
C HIS A 94 7.77 5.75 2.53
N ARG A 95 6.44 5.62 2.74
CA ARG A 95 5.71 6.01 3.96
C ARG A 95 4.59 5.04 4.35
N GLY A 96 4.62 3.80 3.84
CA GLY A 96 3.54 2.84 4.08
C GLY A 96 4.04 1.41 4.13
N CYS A 97 3.70 0.61 3.11
CA CYS A 97 3.88 -0.85 3.09
C CYS A 97 5.31 -1.27 3.41
N VAL A 98 6.29 -0.80 2.63
CA VAL A 98 7.69 -1.25 2.76
C VAL A 98 8.29 -0.86 4.10
N PRO A 99 8.28 0.42 4.53
CA PRO A 99 8.83 0.77 5.83
C PRO A 99 8.10 0.12 7.02
N ALA A 100 6.77 -0.08 6.94
CA ALA A 100 6.03 -0.78 7.99
C ALA A 100 6.46 -2.26 8.10
N LYS A 101 6.59 -2.96 6.97
CA LYS A 101 7.00 -4.37 6.95
C LYS A 101 8.44 -4.56 7.40
N GLU A 102 9.34 -3.62 7.13
CA GLU A 102 10.71 -3.65 7.65
C GLU A 102 10.75 -3.57 9.18
N PHE A 103 9.91 -2.73 9.78
CA PHE A 103 9.81 -2.66 11.24
C PHE A 103 9.10 -3.86 11.85
N LEU A 104 8.09 -4.42 11.18
CA LEU A 104 7.45 -5.67 11.59
C LEU A 104 8.43 -6.83 11.54
N GLU A 105 9.33 -6.88 10.56
CA GLU A 105 10.41 -7.86 10.51
C GLU A 105 11.42 -7.67 11.65
N THR A 106 11.80 -6.43 11.97
CA THR A 106 12.62 -6.13 13.16
C THR A 106 11.94 -6.63 14.44
N ALA A 107 10.64 -6.42 14.57
CA ALA A 107 9.83 -6.90 15.69
C ALA A 107 9.79 -8.43 15.77
N HIS A 108 9.63 -9.09 14.61
CA HIS A 108 9.69 -10.56 14.50
C HIS A 108 11.05 -11.12 14.97
N VAL A 109 12.17 -10.55 14.52
CA VAL A 109 13.52 -10.95 14.95
C VAL A 109 13.67 -10.81 16.47
N ARG A 110 13.22 -9.68 17.05
CA ARG A 110 13.27 -9.49 18.51
C ARG A 110 12.42 -10.53 19.25
N ARG A 111 11.21 -10.81 18.77
CA ARG A 111 10.32 -11.83 19.33
C ARG A 111 10.96 -13.21 19.28
N THR A 112 11.57 -13.59 18.16
CA THR A 112 12.29 -14.85 18.00
C THR A 112 13.42 -14.99 19.01
N LEU A 113 14.20 -13.93 19.22
CA LEU A 113 15.28 -13.92 20.22
C LEU A 113 14.75 -14.01 21.66
N ALA A 114 13.60 -13.38 21.95
CA ALA A 114 12.98 -13.47 23.28
C ALA A 114 12.51 -14.91 23.64
N HIS A 115 12.21 -15.72 22.62
CA HIS A 115 11.79 -17.13 22.77
C HIS A 115 12.90 -18.13 22.44
N SER A 116 14.15 -17.68 22.29
CA SER A 116 15.28 -18.55 21.91
C SER A 116 15.57 -19.66 22.92
N SER A 117 15.24 -19.46 24.21
CA SER A 117 15.39 -20.46 25.27
C SER A 117 14.57 -21.73 25.01
N ASP A 118 13.44 -21.63 24.33
CA ASP A 118 12.57 -22.77 23.98
C ASP A 118 13.30 -23.75 23.04
N PHE A 119 14.30 -23.24 22.32
CA PHE A 119 15.18 -24.01 21.42
C PHE A 119 16.55 -24.34 22.05
N GLY A 120 16.74 -24.10 23.36
CA GLY A 120 18.01 -24.32 24.04
C GLY A 120 19.09 -23.28 23.73
N ILE A 121 18.70 -22.13 23.13
CA ILE A 121 19.64 -21.05 22.78
C ILE A 121 19.55 -19.97 23.86
N THR A 122 20.69 -19.69 24.51
CA THR A 122 20.78 -18.62 25.51
C THR A 122 21.26 -17.33 24.85
N THR A 123 20.51 -16.28 24.98
CA THR A 123 20.90 -14.90 24.60
C THR A 123 21.09 -14.05 25.85
N GLY A 124 21.86 -12.98 25.74
CA GLY A 124 21.88 -11.91 26.75
C GLY A 124 20.60 -11.08 26.69
N ASP A 125 20.61 -9.94 27.42
CA ASP A 125 19.51 -8.96 27.37
C ASP A 125 19.33 -8.41 25.96
N VAL A 126 18.19 -8.70 25.32
CA VAL A 126 17.88 -8.31 23.95
C VAL A 126 17.35 -6.88 23.94
N LYS A 127 18.15 -5.94 23.43
CA LYS A 127 17.80 -4.54 23.30
C LYS A 127 17.60 -4.17 21.82
N VAL A 128 16.63 -3.31 21.56
CA VAL A 128 16.40 -2.75 20.23
C VAL A 128 17.08 -1.38 20.15
N ASP A 129 18.07 -1.25 19.27
CA ASP A 129 18.55 0.06 18.83
C ASP A 129 17.69 0.51 17.63
N PHE A 130 16.67 1.30 17.93
CA PHE A 130 15.70 1.71 16.92
C PHE A 130 16.30 2.64 15.86
N ALA A 131 17.39 3.37 16.18
CA ALA A 131 18.09 4.19 15.19
C ALA A 131 18.77 3.32 14.12
N VAL A 132 19.31 2.17 14.50
CA VAL A 132 19.85 1.18 13.56
C VAL A 132 18.74 0.56 12.71
N SER A 133 17.61 0.19 13.32
CA SER A 133 16.44 -0.30 12.58
C SER A 133 15.92 0.73 11.57
N GLN A 134 15.90 2.01 11.95
CA GLN A 134 15.52 3.10 11.07
C GLN A 134 16.49 3.29 9.90
N ALA A 135 17.80 3.18 10.15
CA ALA A 135 18.82 3.23 9.09
C ALA A 135 18.64 2.08 8.09
N ARG A 136 18.45 0.84 8.59
CA ARG A 136 18.19 -0.34 7.76
C ARG A 136 16.93 -0.17 6.90
N LYS A 137 15.83 0.31 7.50
CA LYS A 137 14.59 0.62 6.77
C LYS A 137 14.86 1.62 5.63
N ASN A 138 15.63 2.68 5.89
CA ASN A 138 15.97 3.66 4.86
C ASN A 138 16.79 3.03 3.72
N GLU A 139 17.75 2.16 4.01
CA GLU A 139 18.54 1.44 3.00
C GLU A 139 17.65 0.56 2.10
N VAL A 140 16.69 -0.17 2.70
CA VAL A 140 15.75 -1.01 1.94
C VAL A 140 14.88 -0.15 1.01
N VAL A 141 14.31 0.93 1.54
CA VAL A 141 13.50 1.89 0.77
C VAL A 141 14.31 2.50 -0.38
N ASP A 142 15.53 2.97 -0.11
CA ASP A 142 16.40 3.56 -1.14
C ASP A 142 16.78 2.56 -2.24
N ARG A 143 17.04 1.31 -1.87
CA ARG A 143 17.34 0.24 -2.85
C ARG A 143 16.16 0.00 -3.78
N LEU A 144 14.96 -0.10 -3.22
CA LEU A 144 13.75 -0.33 -4.01
C LEU A 144 13.39 0.90 -4.85
N PHE A 145 13.55 2.11 -4.31
CA PHE A 145 13.37 3.35 -5.07
C PHE A 145 14.29 3.44 -6.29
N LYS A 146 15.60 3.11 -6.12
CA LYS A 146 16.56 3.03 -7.23
C LYS A 146 16.11 1.99 -8.26
N GLY A 147 15.55 0.86 -7.81
CA GLY A 147 14.99 -0.16 -8.69
C GLY A 147 13.84 0.34 -9.55
N VAL A 148 12.81 0.95 -8.94
CA VAL A 148 11.65 1.50 -9.68
C VAL A 148 12.09 2.62 -10.63
N SER A 149 12.93 3.54 -10.16
CA SER A 149 13.47 4.63 -10.99
C SER A 149 14.28 4.10 -12.17
N GLY A 150 15.08 3.05 -11.95
CA GLY A 150 15.84 2.37 -13.00
C GLY A 150 14.94 1.71 -14.05
N LEU A 151 13.84 1.07 -13.63
CA LEU A 151 12.87 0.46 -14.53
C LEU A 151 12.15 1.50 -15.39
N LEU A 152 11.69 2.62 -14.79
CA LEU A 152 11.06 3.72 -15.53
C LEU A 152 12.03 4.30 -16.57
N LYS A 153 13.27 4.57 -16.16
CA LYS A 153 14.32 5.06 -17.06
C LYS A 153 14.64 4.06 -18.18
N GLY A 154 14.78 2.78 -17.85
CA GLY A 154 15.06 1.71 -18.82
C GLY A 154 13.96 1.55 -19.87
N ARG A 155 12.71 1.80 -19.51
CA ARG A 155 11.56 1.82 -20.43
C ARG A 155 11.28 3.19 -21.05
N LYS A 156 12.18 4.16 -20.88
CA LYS A 156 12.10 5.52 -21.46
C LYS A 156 10.86 6.31 -21.00
N VAL A 157 10.31 5.99 -19.84
CA VAL A 157 9.25 6.80 -19.24
C VAL A 157 9.84 8.17 -18.85
N THR A 158 9.18 9.25 -19.25
CA THR A 158 9.56 10.61 -18.87
C THR A 158 8.94 10.93 -17.51
N VAL A 159 9.75 11.28 -16.52
CA VAL A 159 9.28 11.68 -15.20
C VAL A 159 9.45 13.19 -15.05
N PHE A 160 8.36 13.86 -14.69
CA PHE A 160 8.32 15.29 -14.33
C PHE A 160 8.21 15.44 -12.83
N GLU A 161 9.02 16.32 -12.25
CA GLU A 161 9.10 16.54 -10.80
C GLU A 161 8.20 17.71 -10.38
N GLY A 162 7.09 17.39 -9.72
CA GLY A 162 6.13 18.36 -9.18
C GLY A 162 4.72 17.81 -9.06
N THR A 163 3.82 18.63 -8.54
CA THR A 163 2.40 18.30 -8.40
C THR A 163 1.69 18.47 -9.75
N GLY A 164 1.09 17.38 -10.23
CA GLY A 164 0.31 17.39 -11.46
C GLY A 164 -1.14 17.77 -11.22
N ARG A 165 -1.69 18.63 -12.10
CA ARG A 165 -3.10 18.96 -12.18
C ARG A 165 -3.62 18.65 -13.58
N LEU A 166 -4.76 17.96 -13.68
CA LEU A 166 -5.47 17.79 -14.93
C LEU A 166 -6.22 19.08 -15.28
N ASP A 167 -6.00 19.60 -16.47
CA ASP A 167 -6.73 20.72 -17.04
C ASP A 167 -7.57 20.27 -18.24
N LYS A 168 -8.46 21.14 -18.72
CA LYS A 168 -9.33 20.88 -19.88
C LYS A 168 -8.52 20.50 -21.13
N GLY A 169 -9.04 19.54 -21.90
CA GLY A 169 -8.45 19.11 -23.17
C GLY A 169 -7.28 18.16 -23.03
N LEU A 170 -7.29 17.30 -21.99
CA LEU A 170 -6.27 16.28 -21.70
C LEU A 170 -4.85 16.87 -21.49
N LYS A 171 -4.79 18.06 -20.92
CA LYS A 171 -3.55 18.72 -20.52
C LYS A 171 -3.26 18.44 -19.06
N ALA A 172 -2.02 18.14 -18.75
CA ALA A 172 -1.54 18.02 -17.37
C ALA A 172 -0.54 19.15 -17.11
N THR A 173 -0.85 20.00 -16.15
CA THR A 173 0.04 21.09 -15.72
C THR A 173 0.80 20.67 -14.47
N VAL A 174 2.12 20.87 -14.47
CA VAL A 174 2.95 20.78 -13.28
C VAL A 174 2.86 22.09 -12.53
N VAL A 175 2.19 22.11 -11.37
CA VAL A 175 1.87 23.36 -10.66
C VAL A 175 2.94 23.85 -9.71
N ASP A 176 3.84 22.95 -9.28
CA ASP A 176 4.98 23.24 -8.39
C ASP A 176 6.18 22.33 -8.72
N GLY A 177 7.24 22.37 -7.90
CA GLY A 177 8.41 21.50 -8.05
C GLY A 177 9.42 21.97 -9.09
N ALA A 178 10.35 21.08 -9.45
CA ALA A 178 11.46 21.42 -10.37
C ALA A 178 10.96 21.68 -11.80
N ASP A 179 9.85 21.08 -12.20
CA ASP A 179 9.25 21.23 -13.53
C ASP A 179 8.02 22.16 -13.54
N ALA A 180 7.85 23.01 -12.52
CA ALA A 180 6.74 23.93 -12.40
C ALA A 180 6.50 24.76 -13.67
N GLY A 181 5.24 24.91 -14.06
CA GLY A 181 4.80 25.67 -15.25
C GLY A 181 4.84 24.86 -16.56
N LYS A 182 5.37 23.64 -16.57
CA LYS A 182 5.29 22.78 -17.76
C LYS A 182 3.86 22.29 -17.97
N VAL A 183 3.41 22.31 -19.22
CA VAL A 183 2.13 21.76 -19.68
C VAL A 183 2.43 20.60 -20.60
N ILE A 184 1.85 19.43 -20.29
CA ILE A 184 2.06 18.16 -20.97
C ILE A 184 0.72 17.74 -21.59
N GLN A 185 0.72 17.40 -22.88
CA GLN A 185 -0.46 16.95 -23.58
C GLN A 185 -0.50 15.43 -23.60
N GLY A 186 -1.58 14.83 -23.09
CA GLY A 186 -1.84 13.39 -23.23
C GLY A 186 -2.86 13.11 -24.34
N LYS A 187 -2.78 11.93 -24.97
CA LYS A 187 -3.92 11.33 -25.66
C LYS A 187 -4.87 10.70 -24.65
N ASN A 188 -4.31 10.19 -23.55
CA ASN A 188 -5.02 9.65 -22.39
C ASN A 188 -4.38 10.17 -21.11
N ILE A 189 -5.17 10.32 -20.05
CA ILE A 189 -4.72 10.69 -18.70
C ILE A 189 -5.09 9.59 -17.73
N ILE A 190 -4.16 9.26 -16.80
CA ILE A 190 -4.43 8.37 -15.66
C ILE A 190 -4.20 9.15 -14.37
N LEU A 191 -5.25 9.35 -13.59
CA LEU A 191 -5.18 9.96 -12.26
C LEU A 191 -4.81 8.89 -11.24
N ALA A 192 -3.65 9.03 -10.60
CA ALA A 192 -3.10 8.10 -9.61
C ALA A 192 -2.56 8.84 -8.38
N ALA A 193 -3.24 9.91 -7.95
CA ALA A 193 -2.79 10.83 -6.93
C ALA A 193 -2.76 10.22 -5.50
N GLY A 194 -3.37 9.05 -5.33
CA GLY A 194 -3.32 8.27 -4.09
C GLY A 194 -4.17 8.87 -2.95
N SER A 195 -3.71 8.67 -1.71
CA SER A 195 -4.41 9.05 -0.49
C SER A 195 -3.48 9.64 0.56
N VAL A 196 -4.07 10.21 1.62
CA VAL A 196 -3.39 10.68 2.83
C VAL A 196 -4.07 10.09 4.06
N PRO A 197 -3.36 9.96 5.21
CA PRO A 197 -3.98 9.55 6.46
C PRO A 197 -5.18 10.44 6.82
N ARG A 198 -6.20 9.83 7.41
CA ARG A 198 -7.31 10.56 8.05
C ARG A 198 -6.94 10.92 9.47
N THR A 199 -7.42 12.08 9.92
CA THR A 199 -7.36 12.50 11.32
C THR A 199 -8.77 12.52 11.92
N ILE A 200 -8.86 12.66 13.22
CA ILE A 200 -10.13 12.83 13.94
C ILE A 200 -10.12 14.17 14.69
N PRO A 201 -11.28 14.80 14.89
CA PRO A 201 -11.37 16.04 15.65
C PRO A 201 -10.77 15.88 17.04
N GLY A 202 -10.03 16.90 17.49
CA GLY A 202 -9.38 16.91 18.80
C GLY A 202 -8.04 16.18 18.87
N PHE A 203 -7.50 15.68 17.73
CA PHE A 203 -6.17 15.07 17.62
C PHE A 203 -5.40 15.69 16.46
N ASP A 204 -4.92 16.91 16.70
CA ASP A 204 -4.06 17.59 15.73
C ASP A 204 -2.68 16.92 15.71
N ILE A 205 -2.21 16.63 14.51
CA ILE A 205 -0.93 15.92 14.31
C ILE A 205 0.21 16.89 14.58
N ASP A 206 0.99 16.62 15.62
CA ASP A 206 2.16 17.42 16.03
C ASP A 206 3.50 16.79 15.60
N GLY A 207 3.45 15.55 15.08
CA GLY A 207 4.61 14.79 14.63
C GLY A 207 5.50 14.26 15.76
N LYS A 208 5.06 14.32 17.01
CA LYS A 208 5.81 13.89 18.21
C LYS A 208 4.98 13.01 19.14
N ILE A 209 3.90 13.57 19.70
CA ILE A 209 2.99 12.89 20.62
C ILE A 209 1.80 12.34 19.86
N ILE A 210 1.21 13.16 18.99
CA ILE A 210 0.09 12.77 18.13
C ILE A 210 0.63 12.59 16.71
N VAL A 211 0.65 11.35 16.22
CA VAL A 211 1.23 10.98 14.92
C VAL A 211 0.25 10.19 14.08
N THR A 212 0.39 10.26 12.77
CA THR A 212 -0.19 9.31 11.83
C THR A 212 0.82 8.24 11.44
N SER A 213 0.46 7.37 10.49
CA SER A 213 1.40 6.41 9.89
C SER A 213 2.64 7.06 9.29
N ASP A 214 2.51 8.26 8.74
CA ASP A 214 3.59 8.93 8.02
C ASP A 214 4.69 9.39 8.99
N GLU A 215 4.33 10.03 10.10
CA GLU A 215 5.26 10.46 11.14
C GLU A 215 5.80 9.27 11.93
N PHE A 216 4.92 8.30 12.26
CA PHE A 216 5.29 7.10 13.01
C PHE A 216 6.44 6.32 12.35
N LEU A 217 6.38 6.11 11.05
CA LEU A 217 7.42 5.41 10.28
C LEU A 217 8.73 6.22 10.12
N SER A 218 8.75 7.45 10.62
CA SER A 218 9.91 8.34 10.62
C SER A 218 10.51 8.57 12.01
N LEU A 219 9.94 7.94 13.06
CA LEU A 219 10.44 8.04 14.43
C LEU A 219 11.87 7.52 14.57
N THR A 220 12.62 8.11 15.50
CA THR A 220 13.98 7.67 15.84
C THR A 220 14.04 6.95 17.19
N THR A 221 12.97 7.06 17.98
CA THR A 221 12.83 6.42 19.30
C THR A 221 11.43 5.83 19.43
N LEU A 222 11.32 4.74 20.18
CA LEU A 222 10.02 4.11 20.47
C LEU A 222 9.46 4.64 21.79
N PRO A 223 8.14 4.88 21.87
CA PRO A 223 7.47 5.22 23.14
C PRO A 223 7.42 3.99 24.07
N LYS A 224 7.43 4.21 25.39
CA LYS A 224 7.19 3.14 26.37
C LYS A 224 5.71 2.76 26.43
N THR A 225 4.83 3.73 26.25
CA THR A 225 3.38 3.54 26.27
C THR A 225 2.76 4.21 25.04
N ALA A 226 1.83 3.53 24.37
CA ALA A 226 1.16 4.06 23.19
C ALA A 226 -0.33 3.73 23.16
N ALA A 227 -1.14 4.69 22.73
CA ALA A 227 -2.52 4.47 22.30
C ALA A 227 -2.58 4.45 20.77
N VAL A 228 -3.17 3.39 20.20
CA VAL A 228 -3.43 3.29 18.77
C VAL A 228 -4.92 3.52 18.56
N ILE A 229 -5.27 4.64 17.93
CA ILE A 229 -6.66 4.98 17.61
C ILE A 229 -7.00 4.43 16.23
N GLY A 230 -7.90 3.44 16.20
CA GLY A 230 -8.29 2.68 15.02
C GLY A 230 -7.72 1.26 15.03
N GLY A 231 -8.59 0.27 15.13
CA GLY A 231 -8.28 -1.17 15.13
C GLY A 231 -8.32 -1.82 13.73
N GLY A 232 -8.15 -1.04 12.66
CA GLY A 232 -8.00 -1.56 11.30
C GLY A 232 -6.63 -2.21 11.07
N ALA A 233 -6.34 -2.63 9.82
CA ALA A 233 -5.09 -3.30 9.46
C ALA A 233 -3.83 -2.55 9.92
N ILE A 234 -3.73 -1.25 9.61
CA ILE A 234 -2.57 -0.40 9.97
C ILE A 234 -2.43 -0.31 11.50
N GLY A 235 -3.54 -0.08 12.21
CA GLY A 235 -3.51 0.03 13.67
C GLY A 235 -3.10 -1.28 14.35
N CYS A 236 -3.62 -2.40 13.89
CA CYS A 236 -3.23 -3.73 14.39
C CYS A 236 -1.76 -4.06 14.10
N GLU A 237 -1.24 -3.71 12.91
CA GLU A 237 0.17 -3.87 12.58
C GLU A 237 1.07 -3.03 13.52
N PHE A 238 0.74 -1.76 13.73
CA PHE A 238 1.53 -0.88 14.61
C PHE A 238 1.44 -1.30 16.08
N ALA A 239 0.26 -1.70 16.54
CA ALA A 239 0.09 -2.22 17.90
C ALA A 239 0.90 -3.49 18.12
N SER A 240 0.88 -4.42 17.16
CA SER A 240 1.65 -5.66 17.19
C SER A 240 3.15 -5.38 17.22
N MET A 241 3.63 -4.49 16.33
CA MET A 241 5.03 -4.10 16.23
C MET A 241 5.54 -3.43 17.51
N LEU A 242 4.82 -2.42 18.01
CA LEU A 242 5.18 -1.70 19.24
C LEU A 242 5.26 -2.65 20.43
N SER A 243 4.28 -3.55 20.59
CA SER A 243 4.27 -4.54 21.66
C SER A 243 5.47 -5.49 21.58
N ASP A 244 5.78 -6.02 20.39
CA ASP A 244 6.96 -6.87 20.20
C ASP A 244 8.28 -6.12 20.45
N MET A 245 8.31 -4.81 20.22
CA MET A 245 9.47 -3.96 20.50
C MET A 245 9.57 -3.48 21.97
N GLY A 246 8.57 -3.79 22.80
CA GLY A 246 8.60 -3.58 24.25
C GLY A 246 7.76 -2.42 24.75
N SER A 247 6.91 -1.80 23.94
CA SER A 247 5.94 -0.80 24.35
C SER A 247 4.70 -1.44 24.98
N GLU A 248 4.11 -0.79 25.99
CA GLU A 248 2.75 -1.10 26.43
C GLU A 248 1.75 -0.43 25.49
N VAL A 249 0.83 -1.21 24.92
CA VAL A 249 -0.05 -0.73 23.85
C VAL A 249 -1.52 -0.92 24.21
N THR A 250 -2.32 0.12 23.96
CA THR A 250 -3.77 0.05 24.00
C THR A 250 -4.35 0.43 22.62
N ILE A 251 -5.15 -0.44 22.03
CA ILE A 251 -5.94 -0.15 20.84
C ILE A 251 -7.29 0.42 21.28
N LEU A 252 -7.68 1.56 20.71
CA LEU A 252 -8.96 2.22 20.90
C LEU A 252 -9.72 2.17 19.56
N GLU A 253 -10.83 1.44 19.51
CA GLU A 253 -11.62 1.25 18.29
C GLU A 253 -13.07 1.67 18.52
N GLY A 254 -13.61 2.47 17.60
CA GLY A 254 -15.00 2.94 17.65
C GLY A 254 -16.02 1.87 17.23
N LEU A 255 -15.61 0.92 16.39
CA LEU A 255 -16.44 -0.22 16.00
C LEU A 255 -16.44 -1.32 17.06
N PRO A 256 -17.42 -2.23 17.06
CA PRO A 256 -17.52 -3.30 18.07
C PRO A 256 -16.33 -4.26 18.10
N THR A 257 -15.55 -4.34 17.04
CA THR A 257 -14.40 -5.25 16.92
C THR A 257 -13.25 -4.59 16.17
N ILE A 258 -12.01 -5.05 16.44
CA ILE A 258 -10.86 -4.76 15.55
C ILE A 258 -11.03 -5.51 14.22
N LEU A 259 -10.28 -5.11 13.18
CA LEU A 259 -10.26 -5.77 11.87
C LEU A 259 -11.65 -6.00 11.26
N PRO A 260 -12.48 -4.96 11.10
CA PRO A 260 -13.90 -5.11 10.76
C PRO A 260 -14.16 -5.71 9.37
N LEU A 261 -13.15 -5.81 8.50
CA LEU A 261 -13.27 -6.46 7.18
C LEU A 261 -12.95 -7.96 7.21
N CYS A 262 -12.44 -8.47 8.32
CA CYS A 262 -12.07 -9.87 8.45
C CYS A 262 -13.25 -10.74 8.91
N ASP A 263 -13.19 -12.02 8.59
CA ASP A 263 -14.14 -13.00 9.13
C ASP A 263 -14.10 -13.01 10.67
N VAL A 264 -15.25 -13.13 11.30
CA VAL A 264 -15.41 -13.03 12.77
C VAL A 264 -14.55 -14.02 13.55
N GLU A 265 -14.30 -15.22 13.01
CA GLU A 265 -13.47 -16.22 13.70
C GLU A 265 -11.98 -15.85 13.64
N VAL A 266 -11.53 -15.24 12.53
CA VAL A 266 -10.18 -14.67 12.41
C VAL A 266 -10.00 -13.53 13.42
N VAL A 267 -10.98 -12.61 13.51
CA VAL A 267 -10.96 -11.52 14.50
C VAL A 267 -10.82 -12.06 15.92
N LYS A 268 -11.60 -13.08 16.29
CA LYS A 268 -11.52 -13.72 17.61
C LYS A 268 -10.14 -14.34 17.89
N ALA A 269 -9.51 -14.92 16.87
CA ALA A 269 -8.18 -15.51 17.03
C ALA A 269 -7.12 -14.43 17.28
N VAL A 270 -7.14 -13.33 16.50
CA VAL A 270 -6.23 -12.18 16.68
C VAL A 270 -6.44 -11.49 18.02
N ASP A 271 -7.70 -11.24 18.41
CA ASP A 271 -8.03 -10.60 19.69
C ASP A 271 -7.46 -11.39 20.88
N ARG A 272 -7.63 -12.72 20.88
CA ARG A 272 -7.04 -13.60 21.91
C ARG A 272 -5.52 -13.53 21.93
N ALA A 273 -4.88 -13.60 20.76
CA ALA A 273 -3.43 -13.56 20.64
C ALA A 273 -2.87 -12.19 21.10
N PHE A 274 -3.51 -11.11 20.74
CA PHE A 274 -3.14 -9.76 21.20
C PHE A 274 -3.24 -9.62 22.71
N LYS A 275 -4.36 -10.05 23.32
CA LYS A 275 -4.54 -10.03 24.78
C LYS A 275 -3.51 -10.90 25.50
N LYS A 276 -3.19 -12.08 24.96
CA LYS A 276 -2.13 -12.97 25.49
C LYS A 276 -0.76 -12.29 25.52
N ARG A 277 -0.49 -11.42 24.54
CA ARG A 277 0.74 -10.62 24.43
C ARG A 277 0.70 -9.32 25.22
N GLY A 278 -0.36 -9.04 25.96
CA GLY A 278 -0.52 -7.83 26.78
C GLY A 278 -1.03 -6.60 26.04
N ILE A 279 -1.41 -6.71 24.77
CA ILE A 279 -2.05 -5.62 24.04
C ILE A 279 -3.47 -5.44 24.57
N LYS A 280 -3.78 -4.28 25.12
CA LYS A 280 -5.12 -3.92 25.57
C LYS A 280 -5.98 -3.51 24.39
N ILE A 281 -7.23 -3.98 24.34
CA ILE A 281 -8.18 -3.63 23.28
C ILE A 281 -9.46 -3.09 23.92
N GLN A 282 -9.81 -1.87 23.59
CA GLN A 282 -11.09 -1.25 23.92
C GLN A 282 -11.82 -0.96 22.60
N ALA A 283 -12.75 -1.83 22.25
CA ALA A 283 -13.62 -1.71 21.08
C ALA A 283 -15.01 -1.21 21.45
N GLY A 284 -15.71 -0.57 20.53
CA GLY A 284 -17.01 0.06 20.76
C GLY A 284 -16.94 1.33 21.61
N VAL A 285 -15.77 1.95 21.70
CA VAL A 285 -15.56 3.15 22.55
C VAL A 285 -15.56 4.43 21.71
N LYS A 286 -15.99 5.54 22.33
CA LYS A 286 -15.93 6.86 21.72
C LYS A 286 -14.80 7.65 22.36
N ILE A 287 -13.83 8.03 21.52
CA ILE A 287 -12.71 8.84 21.90
C ILE A 287 -13.11 10.32 21.76
N THR A 288 -12.98 11.11 22.84
CA THR A 288 -13.50 12.48 22.89
C THR A 288 -12.44 13.56 22.78
N GLY A 289 -11.17 13.20 22.96
CA GLY A 289 -10.06 14.14 22.85
C GLY A 289 -8.85 13.68 23.67
N HIS A 290 -7.89 14.58 23.83
CA HIS A 290 -6.73 14.34 24.67
C HIS A 290 -6.33 15.61 25.44
N THR A 291 -5.59 15.44 26.53
CA THR A 291 -5.03 16.54 27.32
C THR A 291 -3.54 16.30 27.52
N PRO A 292 -2.65 17.20 27.06
CA PRO A 292 -1.22 17.08 27.31
C PRO A 292 -0.89 16.96 28.81
N ASN A 293 0.08 16.10 29.14
CA ASN A 293 0.59 15.92 30.50
C ASN A 293 2.14 15.96 30.51
N ALA A 294 2.76 15.77 31.67
CA ALA A 294 4.21 15.88 31.83
C ALA A 294 5.01 14.83 31.01
N ASN A 295 4.40 13.68 30.69
CA ASN A 295 5.08 12.54 30.06
C ASN A 295 4.51 12.20 28.66
N GLY A 296 3.61 13.03 28.12
CA GLY A 296 2.93 12.77 26.87
C GLY A 296 1.53 13.35 26.88
N THR A 297 0.51 12.49 26.87
CA THR A 297 -0.88 12.94 26.87
C THR A 297 -1.81 11.93 27.54
N THR A 298 -2.93 12.43 28.08
CA THR A 298 -4.04 11.63 28.57
C THR A 298 -5.13 11.59 27.51
N VAL A 299 -5.44 10.41 26.97
CA VAL A 299 -6.54 10.21 26.00
C VAL A 299 -7.85 10.01 26.79
N SER A 300 -8.88 10.79 26.44
CA SER A 300 -10.19 10.73 27.05
C SER A 300 -11.13 9.79 26.30
N VAL A 301 -11.73 8.85 27.01
CA VAL A 301 -12.64 7.82 26.47
C VAL A 301 -14.00 7.96 27.14
N GLU A 302 -15.05 8.20 26.34
CA GLU A 302 -16.43 8.32 26.86
C GLU A 302 -16.92 6.94 27.34
N GLY A 303 -17.31 6.88 28.63
CA GLY A 303 -17.77 5.64 29.25
C GLY A 303 -16.67 4.64 29.62
N GLY A 304 -15.39 5.02 29.47
CA GLY A 304 -14.23 4.20 29.78
C GLY A 304 -13.22 4.92 30.69
N GLU A 305 -12.08 4.26 30.92
CA GLU A 305 -10.97 4.85 31.65
C GLU A 305 -10.12 5.72 30.73
N ASN A 306 -9.71 6.89 31.20
CA ASN A 306 -8.70 7.72 30.54
C ASN A 306 -7.35 7.00 30.52
N ILE A 307 -6.58 7.18 29.47
CA ILE A 307 -5.33 6.46 29.25
C ILE A 307 -4.16 7.45 29.13
N ASP A 308 -3.19 7.34 30.03
CA ASP A 308 -1.95 8.10 29.98
C ASP A 308 -0.94 7.38 29.08
N VAL A 309 -0.45 8.08 28.04
CA VAL A 309 0.50 7.52 27.07
C VAL A 309 1.55 8.55 26.66
N GLU A 310 2.73 8.06 26.29
CA GLU A 310 3.77 8.89 25.69
C GLU A 310 3.44 9.28 24.25
N MET A 311 2.64 8.44 23.54
CA MET A 311 2.31 8.66 22.13
C MET A 311 0.91 8.17 21.77
N VAL A 312 0.26 8.88 20.86
CA VAL A 312 -0.98 8.46 20.19
C VAL A 312 -0.72 8.28 18.70
N VAL A 313 -1.04 7.10 18.18
CA VAL A 313 -0.97 6.80 16.74
C VAL A 313 -2.38 6.81 16.18
N VAL A 314 -2.69 7.78 15.31
CA VAL A 314 -4.00 7.91 14.68
C VAL A 314 -4.01 7.12 13.37
N SER A 315 -4.79 6.02 13.33
CA SER A 315 -4.88 5.07 12.20
C SER A 315 -6.32 4.75 11.81
N VAL A 316 -7.15 5.78 11.70
CA VAL A 316 -8.59 5.71 11.40
C VAL A 316 -8.93 5.66 9.90
N GLY A 317 -8.01 5.18 9.10
CA GLY A 317 -8.15 5.04 7.64
C GLY A 317 -7.48 6.16 6.85
N ARG A 318 -7.78 6.19 5.55
CA ARG A 318 -7.17 7.13 4.59
C ARG A 318 -8.26 7.87 3.81
N ARG A 319 -7.95 9.07 3.31
CA ARG A 319 -8.82 9.84 2.42
C ARG A 319 -8.14 10.05 1.06
N PRO A 320 -8.88 10.06 -0.05
CA PRO A 320 -8.31 10.28 -1.36
C PRO A 320 -7.69 11.69 -1.46
N ARG A 321 -6.68 11.83 -2.31
CA ARG A 321 -6.03 13.11 -2.58
C ARG A 321 -6.56 13.69 -3.89
N THR A 322 -7.65 14.44 -3.79
CA THR A 322 -8.31 15.08 -4.94
C THR A 322 -8.21 16.61 -4.90
N GLU A 323 -7.76 17.19 -3.78
CA GLU A 323 -7.55 18.61 -3.63
C GLU A 323 -6.48 19.12 -4.61
N GLY A 324 -6.82 20.07 -5.48
CA GLY A 324 -5.93 20.63 -6.49
C GLY A 324 -5.56 19.69 -7.64
N LEU A 325 -6.17 18.48 -7.70
CA LEU A 325 -5.93 17.51 -8.76
C LEU A 325 -6.57 17.91 -10.10
N LEU A 326 -7.70 18.61 -10.05
CA LEU A 326 -8.49 18.99 -11.21
C LEU A 326 -8.54 20.51 -11.35
N GLY A 327 -8.35 20.99 -12.58
CA GLY A 327 -8.73 22.33 -13.00
C GLY A 327 -10.21 22.39 -13.37
N ASP A 328 -10.64 23.56 -13.88
CA ASP A 328 -12.03 23.79 -14.27
C ASP A 328 -12.39 22.98 -15.53
N ASP A 329 -13.66 22.59 -15.64
CA ASP A 329 -14.26 21.97 -16.84
C ASP A 329 -13.54 20.70 -17.35
N THR A 330 -12.95 19.91 -16.48
CA THR A 330 -12.30 18.64 -16.86
C THR A 330 -13.29 17.53 -17.22
N GLY A 331 -14.52 17.62 -16.73
CA GLY A 331 -15.55 16.57 -16.88
C GLY A 331 -15.37 15.38 -15.93
N VAL A 332 -14.36 15.39 -15.07
CA VAL A 332 -14.15 14.37 -14.03
C VAL A 332 -15.02 14.69 -12.82
N VAL A 333 -15.73 13.69 -12.31
CA VAL A 333 -16.61 13.82 -11.14
C VAL A 333 -15.89 13.35 -9.89
N ILE A 334 -15.97 14.15 -8.83
CA ILE A 334 -15.56 13.78 -7.48
C ILE A 334 -16.83 13.49 -6.67
N SER A 335 -16.90 12.31 -6.07
CA SER A 335 -18.00 11.89 -5.20
C SER A 335 -18.05 12.72 -3.91
N GLU A 336 -19.18 12.67 -3.18
CA GLU A 336 -19.33 13.32 -1.87
C GLU A 336 -18.29 12.84 -0.84
N ARG A 337 -17.78 11.61 -1.00
CA ARG A 337 -16.73 11.03 -0.16
C ARG A 337 -15.31 11.46 -0.58
N GLY A 338 -15.18 12.29 -1.61
CA GLY A 338 -13.94 12.86 -2.12
C GLY A 338 -13.19 11.96 -3.11
N PHE A 339 -13.73 10.81 -3.54
CA PHE A 339 -13.12 9.93 -4.53
C PHE A 339 -13.44 10.35 -5.95
N VAL A 340 -12.55 10.06 -6.89
CA VAL A 340 -12.84 10.13 -8.32
C VAL A 340 -13.81 9.00 -8.69
N ASP A 341 -14.91 9.34 -9.33
CA ASP A 341 -15.88 8.36 -9.81
C ASP A 341 -15.39 7.69 -11.09
N VAL A 342 -15.46 6.35 -11.12
CA VAL A 342 -15.06 5.53 -12.25
C VAL A 342 -16.05 4.38 -12.51
N ASP A 343 -16.07 3.89 -13.75
CA ASP A 343 -16.73 2.64 -14.08
C ASP A 343 -15.84 1.41 -13.71
N SER A 344 -16.33 0.21 -14.00
CA SER A 344 -15.60 -1.05 -13.75
C SER A 344 -14.30 -1.21 -14.55
N TYR A 345 -14.11 -0.41 -15.61
CA TYR A 345 -12.90 -0.33 -16.42
C TYR A 345 -12.02 0.87 -16.03
N LEU A 346 -12.31 1.50 -14.91
CA LEU A 346 -11.59 2.65 -14.36
C LEU A 346 -11.63 3.92 -15.20
N ARG A 347 -12.62 4.03 -16.11
CA ARG A 347 -12.89 5.23 -16.88
C ARG A 347 -13.65 6.22 -16.01
N THR A 348 -13.26 7.48 -16.07
CA THR A 348 -14.04 8.58 -15.47
C THR A 348 -15.17 9.03 -16.41
N GLY A 349 -15.99 9.98 -15.97
CA GLY A 349 -16.98 10.63 -16.84
C GLY A 349 -16.39 11.44 -18.00
N ALA A 350 -15.09 11.78 -17.93
CA ALA A 350 -14.39 12.51 -18.98
C ALA A 350 -13.74 11.53 -19.99
N ALA A 351 -13.93 11.79 -21.29
CA ALA A 351 -13.37 10.94 -22.33
C ALA A 351 -11.83 10.87 -22.25
N ASN A 352 -11.27 9.65 -22.35
CA ASN A 352 -9.83 9.37 -22.29
C ASN A 352 -9.17 9.75 -20.95
N VAL A 353 -9.95 9.86 -19.88
CA VAL A 353 -9.44 10.06 -18.50
C VAL A 353 -9.83 8.87 -17.64
N PHE A 354 -8.83 8.29 -16.99
CA PHE A 354 -8.91 7.13 -16.10
C PHE A 354 -8.46 7.52 -14.69
N ALA A 355 -8.87 6.75 -13.68
CA ALA A 355 -8.32 6.90 -12.33
C ALA A 355 -8.10 5.55 -11.69
N VAL A 356 -7.00 5.38 -10.91
CA VAL A 356 -6.58 4.12 -10.31
C VAL A 356 -5.98 4.31 -8.92
N GLY A 357 -6.05 3.28 -8.09
CA GLY A 357 -5.50 3.25 -6.74
C GLY A 357 -6.34 4.06 -5.76
N ASP A 358 -5.74 4.48 -4.65
CA ASP A 358 -6.44 5.06 -3.50
C ASP A 358 -7.26 6.33 -3.80
N VAL A 359 -7.14 6.91 -4.99
CA VAL A 359 -7.94 8.06 -5.42
C VAL A 359 -9.36 7.67 -5.86
N VAL A 360 -9.60 6.37 -6.11
CA VAL A 360 -10.92 5.79 -6.42
C VAL A 360 -11.48 5.02 -5.22
N ALA A 361 -12.80 4.80 -5.19
CA ALA A 361 -13.51 4.18 -4.06
C ALA A 361 -13.42 2.64 -4.07
N THR A 362 -12.21 2.10 -4.22
CA THR A 362 -11.92 0.66 -4.23
C THR A 362 -11.10 0.26 -3.01
N ALA A 363 -10.61 -0.99 -2.97
CA ALA A 363 -9.72 -1.42 -1.90
C ALA A 363 -8.38 -0.66 -1.97
N GLN A 364 -8.06 0.08 -0.91
CA GLN A 364 -6.83 0.89 -0.82
C GLN A 364 -5.60 0.01 -0.56
N LEU A 365 -5.26 -0.84 -1.55
CA LEU A 365 -4.18 -1.81 -1.51
C LEU A 365 -3.25 -1.62 -2.71
N ALA A 366 -1.94 -1.66 -2.48
CA ALA A 366 -0.96 -1.45 -3.54
C ALA A 366 -1.09 -2.43 -4.71
N HIS A 367 -1.32 -3.72 -4.42
CA HIS A 367 -1.50 -4.75 -5.43
C HIS A 367 -2.83 -4.64 -6.19
N VAL A 368 -3.88 -4.09 -5.57
CA VAL A 368 -5.13 -3.74 -6.26
C VAL A 368 -4.87 -2.58 -7.23
N ALA A 369 -4.14 -1.54 -6.79
CA ALA A 369 -3.75 -0.44 -7.68
C ALA A 369 -2.90 -0.91 -8.87
N PHE A 370 -2.06 -1.96 -8.73
CA PHE A 370 -1.36 -2.59 -9.86
C PHE A 370 -2.32 -3.23 -10.84
N ALA A 371 -3.30 -3.99 -10.35
CA ALA A 371 -4.31 -4.64 -11.19
C ALA A 371 -5.17 -3.60 -11.93
N GLU A 372 -5.62 -2.57 -11.22
CA GLU A 372 -6.37 -1.45 -11.79
C GLU A 372 -5.58 -0.72 -12.90
N ALA A 373 -4.29 -0.49 -12.66
CA ALA A 373 -3.41 0.11 -13.66
C ALA A 373 -3.33 -0.73 -14.94
N ILE A 374 -3.24 -2.06 -14.81
CA ILE A 374 -3.25 -2.99 -15.96
C ILE A 374 -4.58 -2.93 -16.69
N VAL A 375 -5.72 -2.93 -15.96
CA VAL A 375 -7.05 -2.81 -16.58
C VAL A 375 -7.18 -1.49 -17.36
N ALA A 376 -6.79 -0.36 -16.76
CA ALA A 376 -6.84 0.95 -17.40
C ALA A 376 -5.97 0.99 -18.68
N VAL A 377 -4.72 0.51 -18.62
CA VAL A 377 -3.82 0.52 -19.78
C VAL A 377 -4.31 -0.42 -20.88
N LYS A 378 -4.80 -1.62 -20.55
CA LYS A 378 -5.39 -2.54 -21.55
C LYS A 378 -6.62 -1.93 -22.21
N THR A 379 -7.45 -1.22 -21.45
CA THR A 379 -8.60 -0.48 -21.97
C THR A 379 -8.15 0.61 -22.96
N ILE A 380 -7.10 1.36 -22.64
CA ILE A 380 -6.50 2.37 -23.53
C ILE A 380 -6.00 1.72 -24.84
N LEU A 381 -5.40 0.55 -24.74
CA LEU A 381 -4.91 -0.21 -25.91
C LEU A 381 -6.02 -0.86 -26.74
N GLY A 382 -7.27 -0.87 -26.26
CA GLY A 382 -8.37 -1.59 -26.89
C GLY A 382 -8.26 -3.12 -26.77
N GLU A 383 -7.47 -3.61 -25.82
CA GLU A 383 -7.35 -5.04 -25.52
C GLU A 383 -8.56 -5.55 -24.72
N GLN A 384 -8.87 -6.83 -24.88
CA GLN A 384 -9.86 -7.47 -24.01
C GLN A 384 -9.28 -7.61 -22.61
N VAL A 385 -10.03 -7.14 -21.61
CA VAL A 385 -9.67 -7.26 -20.20
C VAL A 385 -10.92 -7.44 -19.36
N LEU A 386 -10.83 -8.25 -18.31
CA LEU A 386 -11.85 -8.34 -17.28
C LEU A 386 -11.62 -7.25 -16.23
N PRO A 387 -12.68 -6.63 -15.71
CA PRO A 387 -12.60 -5.76 -14.56
C PRO A 387 -12.01 -6.47 -13.34
N VAL A 388 -11.47 -5.70 -12.39
CA VAL A 388 -11.06 -6.25 -11.08
C VAL A 388 -12.30 -6.72 -10.33
N ASP A 389 -12.30 -7.97 -9.89
CA ASP A 389 -13.30 -8.50 -8.97
C ASP A 389 -12.85 -8.21 -7.53
N TYR A 390 -13.40 -7.16 -6.93
CA TYR A 390 -13.01 -6.70 -5.60
C TYR A 390 -13.43 -7.64 -4.46
N ASP A 391 -14.38 -8.53 -4.69
CA ASP A 391 -14.74 -9.58 -3.73
C ASP A 391 -13.68 -10.69 -3.64
N ARG A 392 -12.81 -10.81 -4.64
CA ARG A 392 -11.81 -11.86 -4.77
C ARG A 392 -10.36 -11.39 -4.66
N VAL A 393 -10.13 -10.12 -4.27
CA VAL A 393 -8.77 -9.61 -4.07
C VAL A 393 -8.14 -10.20 -2.79
N PRO A 394 -6.83 -10.48 -2.79
CA PRO A 394 -6.15 -10.98 -1.61
C PRO A 394 -5.89 -9.84 -0.61
N TRP A 395 -6.08 -10.12 0.66
CA TRP A 395 -5.77 -9.23 1.78
C TRP A 395 -4.69 -9.83 2.64
N ALA A 396 -3.76 -9.00 3.11
CA ALA A 396 -2.67 -9.39 3.99
C ALA A 396 -2.44 -8.34 5.07
N ILE A 397 -2.38 -8.77 6.34
CA ILE A 397 -2.10 -7.95 7.51
C ILE A 397 -0.96 -8.62 8.27
N TYR A 398 0.14 -7.91 8.44
CA TYR A 398 1.41 -8.43 8.94
C TYR A 398 1.57 -8.29 10.47
N SER A 399 0.44 -8.28 11.20
CA SER A 399 0.48 -8.37 12.66
C SER A 399 0.99 -9.76 13.11
N ASN A 400 1.20 -9.95 14.40
CA ASN A 400 1.41 -11.30 14.95
C ASN A 400 0.24 -11.67 15.87
N PRO A 401 -0.56 -12.73 15.53
CA PRO A 401 -0.47 -13.52 14.29
C PRO A 401 -0.77 -12.71 13.04
N GLU A 402 -0.23 -13.13 11.90
CA GLU A 402 -0.61 -12.57 10.60
C GLU A 402 -2.07 -12.89 10.28
N VAL A 403 -2.67 -12.08 9.40
CA VAL A 403 -3.99 -12.35 8.84
C VAL A 403 -3.92 -12.28 7.33
N ALA A 404 -4.52 -13.26 6.66
CA ALA A 404 -4.64 -13.26 5.21
C ALA A 404 -5.98 -13.84 4.78
N PHE A 405 -6.60 -13.23 3.78
CA PHE A 405 -7.89 -13.72 3.26
C PHE A 405 -8.14 -13.29 1.83
N CYS A 406 -8.99 -14.04 1.14
CA CYS A 406 -9.61 -13.67 -0.12
C CYS A 406 -11.00 -14.30 -0.22
N GLY A 407 -11.87 -13.70 -1.03
CA GLY A 407 -13.24 -14.15 -1.19
C GLY A 407 -14.17 -13.69 -0.07
N LEU A 408 -15.33 -14.27 -0.02
CA LEU A 408 -16.43 -13.88 0.87
C LEU A 408 -16.22 -14.38 2.29
N THR A 409 -16.51 -13.55 3.29
CA THR A 409 -16.72 -14.02 4.65
C THR A 409 -17.99 -14.88 4.71
N GLU A 410 -18.14 -15.67 5.76
CA GLU A 410 -19.36 -16.48 5.94
C GLU A 410 -20.63 -15.61 5.95
N GLU A 411 -20.58 -14.46 6.60
CA GLU A 411 -21.69 -13.50 6.65
C GLU A 411 -21.97 -12.91 5.26
N ALA A 412 -20.94 -12.49 4.52
CA ALA A 412 -21.08 -11.92 3.19
C ALA A 412 -21.62 -12.96 2.18
N ALA A 413 -21.18 -14.21 2.26
CA ALA A 413 -21.69 -15.28 1.42
C ALA A 413 -23.19 -15.53 1.67
N LYS A 414 -23.62 -15.62 2.93
CA LYS A 414 -25.04 -15.73 3.31
C LYS A 414 -25.85 -14.52 2.85
N ALA A 415 -25.33 -13.31 3.02
CA ALA A 415 -26.00 -12.08 2.57
C ALA A 415 -26.18 -12.01 1.04
N LYS A 416 -25.30 -12.66 0.28
CA LYS A 416 -25.42 -12.84 -1.19
C LYS A 416 -26.34 -14.00 -1.59
N GLY A 417 -26.93 -14.72 -0.63
CA GLY A 417 -27.89 -15.80 -0.86
C GLY A 417 -27.29 -17.19 -1.03
N TYR A 418 -25.99 -17.36 -0.77
CA TYR A 418 -25.39 -18.68 -0.76
C TYR A 418 -25.81 -19.49 0.47
N ASP A 419 -26.19 -20.75 0.30
CA ASP A 419 -26.14 -21.74 1.37
C ASP A 419 -24.70 -22.24 1.47
N VAL A 420 -24.12 -22.27 2.67
CA VAL A 420 -22.69 -22.49 2.86
C VAL A 420 -22.39 -23.66 3.79
N VAL A 421 -21.29 -24.35 3.47
CA VAL A 421 -20.60 -25.27 4.37
C VAL A 421 -19.29 -24.62 4.78
N VAL A 422 -18.98 -24.66 6.07
CA VAL A 422 -17.80 -24.00 6.63
C VAL A 422 -16.99 -24.97 7.47
N LYS A 423 -15.69 -24.95 7.30
CA LYS A 423 -14.74 -25.67 8.15
C LYS A 423 -13.62 -24.75 8.60
N LYS A 424 -13.18 -24.95 9.84
CA LYS A 424 -12.02 -24.25 10.39
C LYS A 424 -11.15 -25.22 11.18
N ASP A 425 -9.85 -25.13 10.98
CA ASP A 425 -8.87 -25.95 11.68
C ASP A 425 -7.75 -25.10 12.26
N PRO A 426 -7.39 -25.29 13.55
CA PRO A 426 -6.38 -24.48 14.22
C PRO A 426 -4.98 -24.94 13.85
N PHE A 427 -4.02 -24.01 13.80
CA PHE A 427 -2.60 -24.33 13.67
C PHE A 427 -2.04 -25.13 14.85
N ALA A 428 -2.70 -25.15 15.99
CA ALA A 428 -2.31 -25.95 17.14
C ALA A 428 -2.24 -27.46 16.85
N GLY A 429 -2.97 -27.96 15.84
CA GLY A 429 -2.89 -29.34 15.36
C GLY A 429 -1.84 -29.58 14.28
N ASN A 430 -1.16 -28.54 13.80
CA ASN A 430 -0.20 -28.64 12.71
C ASN A 430 1.23 -28.89 13.22
N SER A 431 1.90 -29.92 12.67
CA SER A 431 3.25 -30.31 13.11
C SER A 431 4.31 -29.24 12.87
N ARG A 432 4.25 -28.49 11.75
CA ARG A 432 5.19 -27.42 11.49
C ARG A 432 5.00 -26.23 12.43
N ALA A 433 3.76 -25.88 12.73
CA ALA A 433 3.43 -24.85 13.72
C ALA A 433 3.97 -25.20 15.11
N GLN A 434 3.87 -26.48 15.52
CA GLN A 434 4.48 -27.00 16.75
C GLN A 434 6.01 -26.89 16.71
N ILE A 435 6.65 -27.28 15.59
CA ILE A 435 8.10 -27.22 15.42
C ILE A 435 8.65 -25.79 15.55
N ILE A 436 7.93 -24.80 15.01
CA ILE A 436 8.40 -23.40 15.08
C ILE A 436 7.92 -22.67 16.34
N GLY A 437 7.08 -23.31 17.18
CA GLY A 437 6.56 -22.70 18.40
C GLY A 437 5.46 -21.66 18.18
N GLU A 438 4.91 -21.55 16.97
CA GLU A 438 3.86 -20.57 16.62
C GLU A 438 2.54 -21.28 16.26
N THR A 439 1.68 -21.49 17.26
CA THR A 439 0.47 -22.29 17.13
C THR A 439 -0.84 -21.47 17.18
N ASP A 440 -0.72 -20.16 17.45
CA ASP A 440 -1.90 -19.27 17.50
C ASP A 440 -2.43 -19.02 16.08
N GLY A 441 -3.73 -19.22 15.88
CA GLY A 441 -4.40 -18.98 14.61
C GLY A 441 -5.08 -20.21 14.01
N MET A 442 -5.57 -20.06 12.79
CA MET A 442 -6.39 -21.05 12.11
C MET A 442 -6.51 -20.78 10.61
N VAL A 443 -6.96 -21.79 9.87
CA VAL A 443 -7.49 -21.70 8.51
C VAL A 443 -9.00 -21.92 8.56
N LYS A 444 -9.79 -21.04 7.91
CA LYS A 444 -11.23 -21.19 7.70
C LYS A 444 -11.52 -21.14 6.20
N ILE A 445 -12.28 -22.13 5.72
CA ILE A 445 -12.72 -22.22 4.34
C ILE A 445 -14.24 -22.18 4.31
N ILE A 446 -14.79 -21.39 3.42
CA ILE A 446 -16.22 -21.21 3.17
C ILE A 446 -16.49 -21.73 1.77
N ALA A 447 -17.37 -22.71 1.64
CA ALA A 447 -17.75 -23.30 0.37
C ALA A 447 -19.28 -23.27 0.19
N GLU A 448 -19.72 -23.21 -1.06
CA GLU A 448 -21.13 -23.39 -1.40
C GLU A 448 -21.59 -24.78 -0.96
N LYS A 449 -22.79 -24.85 -0.40
CA LYS A 449 -23.44 -26.12 -0.06
C LYS A 449 -24.28 -26.61 -1.24
N ARG A 450 -23.94 -27.76 -1.78
CA ARG A 450 -24.71 -28.40 -2.84
C ARG A 450 -26.06 -28.94 -2.33
N PRO A 451 -27.04 -29.21 -3.21
CA PRO A 451 -28.34 -29.77 -2.84
C PRO A 451 -28.27 -31.11 -2.09
N ASP A 452 -27.23 -31.90 -2.34
CA ASP A 452 -26.95 -33.15 -1.65
C ASP A 452 -26.28 -32.98 -0.27
N GLY A 453 -26.03 -31.73 0.12
CA GLY A 453 -25.39 -31.37 1.39
C GLY A 453 -23.88 -31.35 1.37
N THR A 454 -23.24 -31.74 0.26
CA THR A 454 -21.76 -31.71 0.11
C THR A 454 -21.26 -30.30 -0.13
N ALA A 455 -19.94 -30.09 0.10
CA ALA A 455 -19.27 -28.85 -0.19
C ALA A 455 -18.98 -28.71 -1.70
N GLY A 456 -19.32 -27.57 -2.27
CA GLY A 456 -19.14 -27.23 -3.69
C GLY A 456 -17.96 -26.30 -3.91
N GLN A 457 -18.22 -25.19 -4.64
CA GLN A 457 -17.25 -24.16 -4.96
C GLN A 457 -16.72 -23.46 -3.70
N ILE A 458 -15.41 -23.19 -3.68
CA ILE A 458 -14.78 -22.40 -2.61
C ILE A 458 -15.09 -20.91 -2.83
N LEU A 459 -15.81 -20.33 -1.86
CA LEU A 459 -16.26 -18.94 -1.90
C LEU A 459 -15.32 -17.99 -1.16
N GLY A 460 -14.60 -18.50 -0.15
CA GLY A 460 -13.69 -17.69 0.63
C GLY A 460 -12.71 -18.52 1.45
N VAL A 461 -11.52 -17.96 1.64
CA VAL A 461 -10.44 -18.53 2.46
C VAL A 461 -9.94 -17.45 3.39
N HIS A 462 -9.98 -17.72 4.70
CA HIS A 462 -9.62 -16.78 5.75
C HIS A 462 -8.66 -17.45 6.73
N MET A 463 -7.51 -16.80 6.95
CA MET A 463 -6.44 -17.36 7.74
C MET A 463 -5.95 -16.35 8.79
N SER A 464 -5.58 -16.84 9.96
CA SER A 464 -4.67 -16.14 10.88
C SER A 464 -3.62 -17.12 11.38
N GLY A 465 -2.38 -16.67 11.57
CA GLY A 465 -1.32 -17.54 12.06
C GLY A 465 0.05 -17.21 11.48
N PRO A 466 1.03 -18.12 11.64
CA PRO A 466 2.38 -17.91 11.13
C PRO A 466 2.42 -17.94 9.60
N TRP A 467 2.98 -16.89 8.99
CA TRP A 467 3.24 -16.75 7.55
C TRP A 467 2.03 -17.01 6.65
N VAL A 468 0.82 -16.71 7.15
CA VAL A 468 -0.40 -16.91 6.35
C VAL A 468 -0.48 -15.95 5.17
N THR A 469 0.22 -14.82 5.22
CA THR A 469 0.33 -13.87 4.10
C THR A 469 1.04 -14.50 2.90
N GLU A 470 2.00 -15.40 3.12
CA GLU A 470 2.70 -16.16 2.08
C GLU A 470 1.91 -17.43 1.66
N GLN A 471 1.13 -18.00 2.58
CA GLN A 471 0.35 -19.23 2.33
C GLN A 471 -0.93 -18.97 1.53
N LEU A 472 -1.47 -17.74 1.56
CA LEU A 472 -2.76 -17.40 0.93
C LEU A 472 -2.80 -17.71 -0.57
N GLY A 473 -1.65 -17.80 -1.25
CA GLY A 473 -1.57 -18.02 -2.70
C GLY A 473 -2.43 -19.20 -3.19
N ALA A 474 -2.42 -20.34 -2.49
CA ALA A 474 -3.24 -21.50 -2.82
C ALA A 474 -4.74 -21.18 -2.71
N GLY A 475 -5.16 -20.53 -1.60
CA GLY A 475 -6.54 -20.08 -1.40
C GLY A 475 -6.98 -19.04 -2.43
N TYR A 476 -6.08 -18.11 -2.78
CA TYR A 476 -6.34 -17.11 -3.80
C TYR A 476 -6.62 -17.74 -5.19
N PHE A 477 -5.81 -18.72 -5.61
CA PHE A 477 -6.07 -19.47 -6.84
C PHE A 477 -7.39 -20.24 -6.77
N ALA A 478 -7.67 -20.94 -5.66
CA ALA A 478 -8.88 -21.72 -5.50
C ALA A 478 -10.14 -20.86 -5.63
N VAL A 479 -10.17 -19.68 -5.00
CA VAL A 479 -11.32 -18.75 -5.06
C VAL A 479 -11.45 -18.14 -6.47
N ASN A 480 -10.35 -17.70 -7.08
CA ASN A 480 -10.42 -17.01 -8.38
C ASN A 480 -10.66 -17.96 -9.57
N TRP A 481 -10.24 -19.21 -9.48
CA TRP A 481 -10.53 -20.24 -10.48
C TRP A 481 -11.81 -21.01 -10.19
N GLU A 482 -12.57 -20.60 -9.18
CA GLU A 482 -13.86 -21.22 -8.83
C GLU A 482 -13.72 -22.72 -8.55
N ALA A 483 -12.56 -23.11 -7.98
CA ALA A 483 -12.27 -24.51 -7.68
C ALA A 483 -13.29 -25.06 -6.68
N THR A 484 -13.66 -26.33 -6.89
CA THR A 484 -14.45 -27.07 -5.90
C THR A 484 -13.58 -27.57 -4.75
N VAL A 485 -14.20 -27.84 -3.63
CA VAL A 485 -13.52 -28.44 -2.48
C VAL A 485 -12.86 -29.77 -2.84
N GLU A 486 -13.51 -30.59 -3.67
CA GLU A 486 -12.99 -31.89 -4.10
C GLU A 486 -11.72 -31.76 -4.97
N GLU A 487 -11.71 -30.82 -5.92
CA GLU A 487 -10.53 -30.55 -6.77
C GLU A 487 -9.36 -30.05 -5.93
N ALA A 488 -9.59 -29.11 -5.01
CA ALA A 488 -8.56 -28.55 -4.16
C ALA A 488 -8.05 -29.57 -3.11
N ALA A 489 -8.92 -30.42 -2.55
CA ALA A 489 -8.56 -31.45 -1.59
C ALA A 489 -7.72 -32.59 -2.21
N ALA A 490 -7.78 -32.78 -3.54
CA ALA A 490 -6.96 -33.75 -4.23
C ALA A 490 -5.47 -33.37 -4.35
N LEU A 491 -5.12 -32.09 -4.04
CA LEU A 491 -3.75 -31.60 -4.16
C LEU A 491 -2.91 -32.01 -2.95
N ILE A 492 -1.69 -32.54 -3.23
CA ILE A 492 -0.75 -32.99 -2.20
C ILE A 492 -0.08 -31.79 -1.55
N GLN A 493 -0.14 -31.72 -0.21
CA GLN A 493 0.62 -30.74 0.56
C GLN A 493 1.96 -31.36 1.04
N PRO A 494 3.07 -30.58 1.03
CA PRO A 494 4.34 -31.10 1.55
C PRO A 494 4.27 -31.29 3.08
N HIS A 495 4.91 -32.35 3.60
CA HIS A 495 4.97 -32.66 5.04
C HIS A 495 6.41 -32.56 5.57
N PRO A 496 6.66 -31.93 6.76
CA PRO A 496 5.75 -31.08 7.53
C PRO A 496 5.74 -29.64 7.02
N SER A 497 4.57 -29.07 6.83
CA SER A 497 4.41 -27.67 6.40
C SER A 497 3.21 -26.99 7.06
N LEU A 498 3.22 -25.64 7.07
CA LEU A 498 2.06 -24.86 7.54
C LEU A 498 0.88 -24.99 6.58
N SER A 499 1.13 -25.16 5.28
CA SER A 499 0.09 -25.31 4.25
C SER A 499 -0.75 -26.58 4.40
N GLU A 500 -0.27 -27.58 5.16
CA GLU A 500 -1.08 -28.77 5.47
C GLU A 500 -2.39 -28.42 6.18
N THR A 501 -2.42 -27.37 7.01
CA THR A 501 -3.67 -26.93 7.65
C THR A 501 -4.74 -26.57 6.61
N PHE A 502 -4.34 -25.90 5.51
CA PHE A 502 -5.26 -25.63 4.40
C PHE A 502 -5.73 -26.91 3.72
N GLY A 503 -4.82 -27.85 3.43
CA GLY A 503 -5.15 -29.15 2.83
C GLY A 503 -6.06 -30.01 3.71
N GLU A 504 -5.77 -30.08 5.01
CA GLU A 504 -6.61 -30.82 5.99
C GLU A 504 -8.01 -30.23 6.11
N THR A 505 -8.12 -28.89 6.11
CA THR A 505 -9.42 -28.21 6.13
C THR A 505 -10.24 -28.57 4.88
N LEU A 506 -9.59 -28.66 3.69
CA LEU A 506 -10.25 -29.10 2.46
C LEU A 506 -10.68 -30.57 2.52
N LEU A 507 -9.79 -31.46 2.99
CA LEU A 507 -10.12 -32.90 3.17
C LEU A 507 -11.30 -33.09 4.13
N ALA A 508 -11.33 -32.33 5.22
CA ALA A 508 -12.44 -32.37 6.17
C ALA A 508 -13.76 -31.87 5.55
N LEU A 509 -13.72 -30.80 4.73
CA LEU A 509 -14.89 -30.34 3.96
C LEU A 509 -15.35 -31.38 2.93
N ALA A 510 -14.43 -32.13 2.34
CA ALA A 510 -14.73 -33.27 1.46
C ALA A 510 -15.20 -34.51 2.23
N GLY A 511 -15.36 -34.44 3.56
CA GLY A 511 -15.86 -35.50 4.42
C GLY A 511 -14.83 -36.56 4.84
N ARG A 512 -13.52 -36.32 4.60
CA ARG A 512 -12.46 -37.31 4.87
C ARG A 512 -11.17 -36.66 5.39
N GLY A 513 -11.25 -35.84 6.46
CA GLY A 513 -10.08 -35.33 7.14
C GLY A 513 -9.16 -36.46 7.67
N LEU A 514 -7.85 -36.29 7.58
CA LEU A 514 -6.90 -37.29 8.09
C LEU A 514 -6.55 -37.06 9.55
N HIS A 515 -6.26 -35.81 9.93
CA HIS A 515 -5.79 -35.44 11.26
C HIS A 515 -6.76 -34.49 11.99
N VAL A 516 -7.85 -34.09 11.32
CA VAL A 516 -8.89 -33.20 11.84
C VAL A 516 -10.25 -33.86 11.72
N GLY A 517 -11.07 -33.70 12.76
CA GLY A 517 -12.41 -34.32 12.86
C GLY A 517 -13.56 -33.37 12.52
#